data_a6e826b1f48504def4cc181582313dfa
#
_entry.id   a6e826b1f48504def4cc181582313dfa
#
_cell.length_a   1.000
_cell.length_b   1.000
_cell.length_c   1.000
_cell.angle_alpha   90.00
_cell.angle_beta   90.00
_cell.angle_gamma   90.00
#
_symmetry.space_group_name_H-M   'P 1'
#
loop_
_entity.id
_entity.type
_entity.pdbx_description
1 polymer ?
#
loop_
_entity_poly.entity_id
_entity_poly.type
_entity_poly.pdbx_seq_one_letter_code
_entity_poly.pdbx_strand_id
1 'polypeptide(L)'
;MKFLVLWSFQAGIRVGLPEVAKMISDLQDYAKELEGEKKLECYYHVVGRHGGAWIFDVKSNEELEILLAKMPVYNFAKYKIYPLSEMKAP
;
A
#
# COMPACT_ATOMS: atom_id res chain seq x y z
N MET A 1 -8.81 13.01 -1.46
CA MET A 1 -7.44 13.12 -2.00
C MET A 1 -6.95 11.73 -2.36
N LYS A 2 -6.46 11.57 -3.58
CA LYS A 2 -5.98 10.28 -4.04
C LYS A 2 -4.47 10.24 -4.12
N PHE A 3 -3.90 9.10 -3.73
CA PHE A 3 -2.46 8.87 -3.76
C PHE A 3 -2.17 7.51 -4.35
N LEU A 4 -1.24 7.47 -5.30
CA LEU A 4 -0.64 6.23 -5.74
C LEU A 4 0.53 5.93 -4.80
N VAL A 5 0.49 4.77 -4.17
CA VAL A 5 1.57 4.30 -3.31
C VAL A 5 2.17 3.05 -3.94
N LEU A 6 3.43 3.16 -4.33
CA LEU A 6 4.22 2.01 -4.77
C LEU A 6 5.05 1.56 -3.57
N TRP A 7 4.94 0.31 -3.20
CA TRP A 7 5.74 -0.23 -2.11
C TRP A 7 6.48 -1.48 -2.57
N SER A 8 7.64 -1.71 -1.99
CA SER A 8 8.42 -2.92 -2.25
C SER A 8 9.24 -3.25 -1.02
N PHE A 9 9.57 -4.54 -0.84
CA PHE A 9 10.45 -4.94 0.25
C PHE A 9 11.83 -4.31 0.05
N GLN A 10 12.44 -3.88 1.16
CA GLN A 10 13.79 -3.34 1.13
C GLN A 10 14.79 -4.44 0.82
N ALA A 11 15.84 -4.09 0.07
CA ALA A 11 16.93 -5.01 -0.21
C ALA A 11 17.65 -5.39 1.10
N GLY A 12 18.04 -6.66 1.21
CA GLY A 12 18.77 -7.15 2.38
C GLY A 12 17.90 -7.57 3.55
N ILE A 13 16.59 -7.42 3.46
CA ILE A 13 15.69 -7.91 4.50
C ILE A 13 15.71 -9.43 4.51
N ARG A 14 15.93 -9.98 5.70
CA ARG A 14 15.93 -11.41 5.93
C ARG A 14 14.70 -11.80 6.74
N VAL A 15 13.72 -12.32 6.03
CA VAL A 15 12.47 -12.79 6.63
C VAL A 15 12.25 -14.21 6.12
N GLY A 16 11.90 -15.12 7.00
CA GLY A 16 11.63 -16.51 6.60
C GLY A 16 10.36 -16.61 5.76
N LEU A 17 10.25 -17.69 4.98
CA LEU A 17 9.07 -17.91 4.15
C LEU A 17 7.75 -17.91 4.91
N PRO A 18 7.65 -18.53 6.12
CA PRO A 18 6.40 -18.47 6.89
C PRO A 18 5.99 -17.06 7.26
N GLU A 19 6.95 -16.20 7.64
CA GLU A 19 6.68 -14.81 7.99
C GLU A 19 6.25 -14.00 6.78
N VAL A 20 6.86 -14.25 5.62
CA VAL A 20 6.47 -13.58 4.37
C VAL A 20 5.05 -13.97 3.99
N ALA A 21 4.71 -15.26 4.06
CA ALA A 21 3.36 -15.72 3.75
C ALA A 21 2.32 -15.08 4.68
N LYS A 22 2.64 -14.97 5.97
CA LYS A 22 1.76 -14.31 6.93
C LYS A 22 1.60 -12.83 6.62
N MET A 23 2.68 -12.14 6.31
CA MET A 23 2.62 -10.73 5.95
C MET A 23 1.74 -10.49 4.72
N ILE A 24 1.86 -11.33 3.70
CA ILE A 24 1.04 -11.22 2.49
C ILE A 24 -0.43 -11.45 2.80
N SER A 25 -0.74 -12.46 3.63
CA SER A 25 -2.10 -12.73 4.05
C SER A 25 -2.69 -11.57 4.83
N ASP A 26 -1.94 -11.05 5.80
CA ASP A 26 -2.35 -9.89 6.60
C ASP A 26 -2.54 -8.65 5.73
N LEU A 27 -1.69 -8.48 4.72
CA LEU A 27 -1.75 -7.37 3.79
C LEU A 27 -3.03 -7.42 2.94
N GLN A 28 -3.41 -8.62 2.48
CA GLN A 28 -4.64 -8.81 1.72
C GLN A 28 -5.87 -8.50 2.58
N ASP A 29 -5.86 -8.94 3.84
CA ASP A 29 -6.96 -8.65 4.77
C ASP A 29 -7.05 -7.14 5.04
N TYR A 30 -5.93 -6.49 5.22
CA TYR A 30 -5.88 -5.04 5.42
C TYR A 30 -6.42 -4.28 4.21
N ALA A 31 -6.03 -4.70 2.99
CA ALA A 31 -6.51 -4.09 1.77
C ALA A 31 -8.03 -4.21 1.63
N LYS A 32 -8.58 -5.38 1.94
CA LYS A 32 -10.04 -5.60 1.90
C LYS A 32 -10.77 -4.74 2.92
N GLU A 33 -10.21 -4.59 4.11
CA GLU A 33 -10.77 -3.73 5.14
C GLU A 33 -10.82 -2.27 4.67
N LEU A 34 -9.73 -1.76 4.12
CA LEU A 34 -9.66 -0.39 3.63
C LEU A 34 -10.58 -0.17 2.41
N GLU A 35 -10.70 -1.17 1.55
CA GLU A 35 -11.62 -1.10 0.42
C GLU A 35 -13.06 -1.01 0.91
N GLY A 36 -13.42 -1.80 1.90
CA GLY A 36 -14.74 -1.75 2.53
C GLY A 36 -15.04 -0.41 3.18
N GLU A 37 -14.03 0.26 3.71
CA GLU A 37 -14.15 1.61 4.30
C GLU A 37 -14.04 2.72 3.24
N LYS A 38 -13.88 2.38 1.97
CA LYS A 38 -13.71 3.30 0.85
C LYS A 38 -12.47 4.18 0.97
N LYS A 39 -11.46 3.70 1.66
CA LYS A 39 -10.16 4.38 1.80
C LYS A 39 -9.13 3.86 0.82
N LEU A 40 -9.41 2.75 0.16
CA LEU A 40 -8.57 2.14 -0.86
C LEU A 40 -9.42 1.92 -2.12
N GLU A 41 -9.01 2.52 -3.21
CA GLU A 41 -9.75 2.44 -4.47
C GLU A 41 -9.42 1.15 -5.22
N CYS A 42 -8.13 0.83 -5.29
CA CYS A 42 -7.66 -0.40 -5.92
C CYS A 42 -6.29 -0.76 -5.36
N TYR A 43 -5.92 -2.02 -5.53
CA TYR A 43 -4.64 -2.52 -5.07
C TYR A 43 -4.18 -3.66 -5.97
N TYR A 44 -2.92 -3.62 -6.36
CA TYR A 44 -2.34 -4.58 -7.29
C TYR A 44 -1.00 -5.07 -6.79
N HIS A 45 -0.69 -6.31 -7.12
CA HIS A 45 0.65 -6.84 -6.97
C HIS A 45 1.47 -6.45 -8.21
N VAL A 46 2.69 -5.96 -8.02
CA VAL A 46 3.57 -5.62 -9.14
C VAL A 46 4.29 -6.89 -9.59
N VAL A 47 4.01 -7.32 -10.82
CA VAL A 47 4.60 -8.53 -11.38
C VAL A 47 6.11 -8.38 -11.49
N GLY A 48 6.84 -9.41 -11.05
CA GLY A 48 8.30 -9.42 -11.10
C GLY A 48 8.97 -8.69 -9.93
N ARG A 49 8.19 -8.18 -8.98
CA ARG A 49 8.71 -7.52 -7.78
C ARG A 49 7.96 -7.98 -6.55
N HIS A 50 8.62 -7.91 -5.41
CA HIS A 50 7.97 -8.14 -4.12
C HIS A 50 7.39 -6.82 -3.62
N GLY A 51 6.31 -6.40 -4.24
CA GLY A 51 5.70 -5.12 -3.93
C GLY A 51 4.32 -4.96 -4.53
N GLY A 52 3.74 -3.81 -4.33
CA GLY A 52 2.41 -3.52 -4.81
C GLY A 52 2.23 -2.08 -5.26
N ALA A 53 1.13 -1.85 -5.96
CA ALA A 53 0.69 -0.53 -6.38
C ALA A 53 -0.74 -0.35 -5.85
N TRP A 54 -0.90 0.56 -4.89
CA TRP A 54 -2.16 0.81 -4.22
C TRP A 54 -2.59 2.24 -4.44
N ILE A 55 -3.87 2.46 -4.70
CA ILE A 55 -4.43 3.81 -4.79
C ILE A 55 -5.33 4.04 -3.58
N PHE A 56 -4.89 4.96 -2.71
CA PHE A 56 -5.63 5.38 -1.52
C PHE A 56 -6.52 6.56 -1.85
N ASP A 57 -7.67 6.60 -1.21
CA ASP A 57 -8.57 7.74 -1.23
C ASP A 57 -8.80 8.18 0.20
N VAL A 58 -8.14 9.26 0.59
CA VAL A 58 -8.08 9.73 1.97
C VAL A 58 -8.44 11.21 2.05
N LYS A 59 -8.68 11.69 3.26
CA LYS A 59 -9.09 13.08 3.50
C LYS A 59 -7.91 14.01 3.68
N SER A 60 -6.74 13.48 4.06
CA SER A 60 -5.58 14.28 4.39
C SER A 60 -4.30 13.48 4.25
N ASN A 61 -3.17 14.17 4.23
CA ASN A 61 -1.85 13.53 4.27
C ASN A 61 -1.66 12.76 5.57
N GLU A 62 -2.20 13.29 6.67
CA GLU A 62 -2.09 12.69 7.99
C GLU A 62 -2.84 11.35 8.04
N GLU A 63 -4.01 11.28 7.41
CA GLU A 63 -4.74 10.02 7.31
C GLU A 63 -3.94 8.98 6.53
N LEU A 64 -3.35 9.38 5.40
CA LEU A 64 -2.51 8.48 4.61
C LEU A 64 -1.34 7.95 5.44
N GLU A 65 -0.67 8.82 6.19
CA GLU A 65 0.46 8.43 7.03
C GLU A 65 0.05 7.38 8.06
N ILE A 66 -1.10 7.57 8.70
CA ILE A 66 -1.62 6.61 9.67
C ILE A 66 -1.92 5.27 9.01
N LEU A 67 -2.55 5.28 7.84
CA LEU A 67 -2.89 4.04 7.12
C LEU A 67 -1.65 3.31 6.65
N LEU A 68 -0.63 4.02 6.20
CA LEU A 68 0.64 3.40 5.80
C LEU A 68 1.36 2.79 7.00
N ALA A 69 1.33 3.48 8.15
CA ALA A 69 1.97 2.98 9.37
C ALA A 69 1.33 1.69 9.88
N LYS A 70 0.07 1.45 9.54
CA LYS A 70 -0.65 0.23 9.93
C LYS A 70 -0.47 -0.91 8.92
N MET A 71 0.19 -0.69 7.80
CA MET A 71 0.42 -1.76 6.83
C MET A 71 1.30 -2.85 7.43
N PRO A 72 0.93 -4.13 7.28
CA PRO A 72 1.74 -5.23 7.83
C PRO A 72 3.19 -5.25 7.37
N VAL A 73 3.48 -4.62 6.23
CA VAL A 73 4.83 -4.57 5.65
C VAL A 73 5.58 -3.27 5.98
N TYR A 74 5.01 -2.40 6.80
CA TYR A 74 5.54 -1.04 6.99
C TYR A 74 7.03 -0.99 7.33
N ASN A 75 7.47 -1.82 8.28
CA ASN A 75 8.86 -1.84 8.73
C ASN A 75 9.83 -2.50 7.76
N PHE A 76 9.31 -3.15 6.72
CA PHE A 76 10.10 -3.95 5.79
C PHE A 76 10.04 -3.43 4.36
N ALA A 77 9.34 -2.34 4.13
CA ALA A 77 9.08 -1.85 2.79
C ALA A 77 9.59 -0.42 2.58
N LYS A 78 9.90 -0.13 1.33
CA LYS A 78 10.12 1.24 0.86
C LYS A 78 8.85 1.70 0.18
N TYR A 79 8.56 2.99 0.29
CA TYR A 79 7.37 3.59 -0.28
C TYR A 79 7.73 4.72 -1.23
N LYS A 80 7.03 4.77 -2.37
CA LYS A 80 7.02 5.96 -3.23
C LYS A 80 5.57 6.41 -3.31
N ILE A 81 5.33 7.67 -2.99
CA ILE A 81 3.99 8.23 -2.87
C ILE A 81 3.82 9.34 -3.88
N TYR A 82 2.77 9.22 -4.70
CA TYR A 82 2.45 10.19 -5.74
C TYR A 82 1.04 10.71 -5.51
N PRO A 83 0.87 12.01 -5.24
CA PRO A 83 -0.47 12.59 -5.21
C PRO A 83 -1.07 12.58 -6.60
N LEU A 84 -2.34 12.25 -6.68
CA LEU A 84 -3.05 12.14 -7.94
C LEU A 84 -4.12 13.23 -8.04
N SER A 85 -4.29 13.75 -9.23
CA SER A 85 -5.34 14.68 -9.55
C SER A 85 -6.10 14.17 -10.76
N GLU A 86 -7.41 14.38 -10.77
CA GLU A 86 -8.20 14.01 -11.93
C GLU A 86 -7.80 14.88 -13.13
N MET A 87 -7.69 14.24 -14.29
CA MET A 87 -7.53 14.99 -15.53
C MET A 87 -8.89 15.57 -15.91
N LYS A 88 -8.97 16.88 -15.90
CA LYS A 88 -10.18 17.57 -16.30
C LYS A 88 -9.92 18.34 -17.58
N ALA A 89 -10.86 18.27 -18.52
CA ALA A 89 -10.81 19.11 -19.71
C ALA A 89 -10.90 20.58 -19.30
N PRO A 90 -10.13 21.46 -19.92
CA PRO A 90 -10.20 22.89 -19.63
C PRO A 90 -11.57 23.47 -19.98
#